data_23bdfe89aec266d6b86681537b966042
#
_entry.id   23bdfe89aec266d6b86681537b966042
#
_cell.length_a   1.000
_cell.length_b   1.000
_cell.length_c   1.000
_cell.angle_alpha   90.00
_cell.angle_beta   90.00
_cell.angle_gamma   90.00
#
_symmetry.space_group_name_H-M   'P 1'
#
loop_
_entity.id
_entity.type
_entity.pdbx_description
1 polymer ?
#
loop_
_entity_poly.entity_id
_entity_poly.type
_entity_poly.pdbx_seq_one_letter_code
_entity_poly.pdbx_strand_id
1 'polypeptide(L)'
;MLFDRDGTLVVDVPYCGDPSQVRPVPTARPALALLRDAGIPIGVVSNQSGIARGLLNREQVDAVNRRVDDLLGPFDDWQLCPHGPGDGCACRKPAPGMVLAAAERLGVAPGDVAVVGDIGADVGAAQAAGARSVLVPTPVTLPEEVAAAPVVRPDLLAAVRHLLGTEQLPEMSEPAVSSPPEAP
;
A
#
# COMPACT_ATOMS: atom_id res chain seq x y z
N MET A 1 -1.12 -0.98 -9.82
CA MET A 1 -1.72 -0.81 -8.47
C MET A 1 -0.82 0.07 -7.63
N LEU A 2 -1.38 0.96 -6.79
CA LEU A 2 -0.62 1.87 -5.95
C LEU A 2 -0.87 1.57 -4.47
N PHE A 3 0.16 1.68 -3.65
CA PHE A 3 0.10 1.46 -2.21
C PHE A 3 0.61 2.67 -1.45
N ASP A 4 -0.01 2.99 -0.31
CA ASP A 4 0.71 3.76 0.70
C ASP A 4 1.86 2.93 1.29
N ARG A 5 2.84 3.62 1.87
CA ARG A 5 4.01 2.98 2.48
C ARG A 5 3.77 2.65 3.95
N ASP A 6 3.61 3.69 4.77
CA ASP A 6 3.57 3.59 6.24
C ASP A 6 2.17 3.17 6.71
N GLY A 7 2.05 2.13 7.53
CA GLY A 7 0.77 1.53 7.93
C GLY A 7 0.17 0.57 6.89
N THR A 8 0.68 0.56 5.66
CA THR A 8 0.15 -0.27 4.56
C THR A 8 1.14 -1.34 4.11
N LEU A 9 2.25 -0.97 3.50
CA LEU A 9 3.31 -1.92 3.09
C LEU A 9 4.23 -2.29 4.26
N VAL A 10 4.50 -1.34 5.13
CA VAL A 10 5.35 -1.51 6.31
C VAL A 10 4.64 -1.00 7.55
N VAL A 11 5.00 -1.57 8.70
CA VAL A 11 4.53 -1.10 10.00
C VAL A 11 4.87 0.38 10.15
N ASP A 12 3.89 1.19 10.55
CA ASP A 12 4.10 2.62 10.74
C ASP A 12 5.05 2.87 11.92
N VAL A 13 6.10 3.62 11.62
CA VAL A 13 7.02 4.20 12.61
C VAL A 13 7.05 5.70 12.35
N PRO A 14 6.49 6.52 13.25
CA PRO A 14 6.39 7.96 13.05
C PRO A 14 7.74 8.59 12.69
N TYR A 15 7.78 9.27 11.53
CA TYR A 15 8.97 9.92 10.99
C TYR A 15 10.20 9.00 10.90
N CYS A 16 10.00 7.78 10.39
CA CYS A 16 11.07 6.80 10.21
C CYS A 16 12.15 7.33 9.26
N GLY A 17 13.35 7.58 9.80
CA GLY A 17 14.53 7.96 9.03
C GLY A 17 15.64 6.90 9.06
N ASP A 18 15.43 5.79 9.78
CA ASP A 18 16.37 4.70 9.93
C ASP A 18 15.89 3.45 9.17
N PRO A 19 16.59 3.04 8.10
CA PRO A 19 16.23 1.84 7.33
C PRO A 19 16.20 0.55 8.16
N SER A 20 16.92 0.49 9.27
CA SER A 20 16.94 -0.69 10.14
C SER A 20 15.62 -0.94 10.87
N GLN A 21 14.76 0.09 10.96
CA GLN A 21 13.44 -0.01 11.60
C GLN A 21 12.34 -0.49 10.64
N VAL A 22 12.61 -0.56 9.33
CA VAL A 22 11.62 -1.00 8.34
C VAL A 22 11.22 -2.45 8.57
N ARG A 23 9.92 -2.68 8.78
CA ARG A 23 9.32 -4.01 8.95
C ARG A 23 8.11 -4.12 8.03
N PRO A 24 8.14 -5.02 7.03
CA PRO A 24 6.95 -5.31 6.22
C PRO A 24 5.78 -5.78 7.08
N VAL A 25 4.56 -5.38 6.71
CA VAL A 25 3.38 -5.99 7.31
C VAL A 25 3.28 -7.47 6.87
N PRO A 26 2.71 -8.36 7.67
CA PRO A 26 2.76 -9.82 7.41
C PRO A 26 2.27 -10.23 6.02
N THR A 27 1.22 -9.57 5.52
CA THR A 27 0.57 -9.93 4.25
C THR A 27 1.12 -9.18 3.02
N ALA A 28 2.12 -8.28 3.19
CA ALA A 28 2.67 -7.50 2.08
C ALA A 28 3.33 -8.39 1.01
N ARG A 29 4.22 -9.30 1.41
CA ARG A 29 4.92 -10.18 0.44
C ARG A 29 3.97 -11.03 -0.41
N PRO A 30 3.03 -11.80 0.17
CA PRO A 30 2.12 -12.61 -0.64
C PRO A 30 1.17 -11.73 -1.49
N ALA A 31 0.75 -10.56 -1.01
CA ALA A 31 -0.07 -9.65 -1.80
C ALA A 31 0.67 -9.13 -3.04
N LEU A 32 1.92 -8.68 -2.88
CA LEU A 32 2.73 -8.18 -3.98
C LEU A 32 3.15 -9.28 -4.96
N ALA A 33 3.35 -10.52 -4.47
CA ALA A 33 3.61 -11.68 -5.32
C ALA A 33 2.45 -11.94 -6.30
N LEU A 34 1.20 -11.94 -5.81
CA LEU A 34 0.02 -12.10 -6.67
C LEU A 34 -0.06 -11.06 -7.79
N LEU A 35 0.31 -9.81 -7.51
CA LEU A 35 0.31 -8.76 -8.52
C LEU A 35 1.39 -8.96 -9.56
N ARG A 36 2.60 -9.36 -9.15
CA ARG A 36 3.71 -9.66 -10.07
C ARG A 36 3.39 -10.84 -10.97
N ASP A 37 2.82 -11.91 -10.39
CA ASP A 37 2.39 -13.09 -11.14
C ASP A 37 1.30 -12.75 -12.17
N ALA A 38 0.47 -11.74 -11.87
CA ALA A 38 -0.53 -11.20 -12.79
C ALA A 38 0.02 -10.15 -13.77
N GLY A 39 1.30 -9.80 -13.70
CA GLY A 39 1.92 -8.78 -14.56
C GLY A 39 1.38 -7.35 -14.31
N ILE A 40 0.88 -7.07 -13.11
CA ILE A 40 0.30 -5.76 -12.77
C ILE A 40 1.40 -4.85 -12.22
N PRO A 41 1.63 -3.67 -12.82
CA PRO A 41 2.58 -2.70 -12.31
C PRO A 41 2.23 -2.22 -10.90
N ILE A 42 3.26 -2.04 -10.07
CA ILE A 42 3.13 -1.72 -8.65
C ILE A 42 3.89 -0.43 -8.34
N GLY A 43 3.20 0.57 -7.79
CA GLY A 43 3.83 1.82 -7.35
C GLY A 43 3.52 2.14 -5.89
N VAL A 44 4.26 3.11 -5.35
CA VAL A 44 4.10 3.62 -3.98
C VAL A 44 3.78 5.11 -4.01
N VAL A 45 2.79 5.54 -3.22
CA VAL A 45 2.36 6.95 -3.07
C VAL A 45 2.36 7.34 -1.59
N SER A 46 3.36 8.09 -1.12
CA SER A 46 3.56 8.31 0.31
C SER A 46 3.67 9.78 0.70
N ASN A 47 2.95 10.18 1.78
CA ASN A 47 3.08 11.49 2.41
C ASN A 47 4.24 11.50 3.41
N GLN A 48 5.28 12.27 3.13
CA GLN A 48 6.49 12.36 3.97
C GLN A 48 6.66 13.77 4.57
N SER A 49 5.68 14.20 5.35
CA SER A 49 5.64 15.54 5.96
C SER A 49 6.75 15.80 6.99
N GLY A 50 7.48 14.77 7.42
CA GLY A 50 8.68 14.90 8.24
C GLY A 50 9.74 15.78 7.61
N ILE A 51 9.80 15.83 6.26
CA ILE A 51 10.72 16.69 5.51
C ILE A 51 10.35 18.16 5.72
N ALA A 52 9.10 18.55 5.47
CA ALA A 52 8.64 19.93 5.70
C ALA A 52 8.78 20.39 7.16
N ARG A 53 8.71 19.44 8.10
CA ARG A 53 8.86 19.71 9.55
C ARG A 53 10.32 19.76 10.00
N GLY A 54 11.30 19.47 9.13
CA GLY A 54 12.71 19.39 9.49
C GLY A 54 13.08 18.20 10.41
N LEU A 55 12.18 17.21 10.52
CA LEU A 55 12.40 15.99 11.31
C LEU A 55 13.15 14.91 10.51
N LEU A 56 13.04 14.99 9.19
CA LEU A 56 13.71 14.11 8.23
C LEU A 56 14.34 14.96 7.12
N ASN A 57 15.42 14.49 6.56
CA ASN A 57 15.92 14.98 5.27
C ASN A 57 15.54 14.00 4.13
N ARG A 58 15.74 14.44 2.89
CA ARG A 58 15.41 13.64 1.70
C ARG A 58 16.23 12.35 1.65
N GLU A 59 17.50 12.40 2.02
CA GLU A 59 18.40 11.23 1.98
C GLU A 59 17.95 10.13 2.92
N GLN A 60 17.44 10.47 4.12
CA GLN A 60 16.89 9.53 5.08
C GLN A 60 15.62 8.85 4.52
N VAL A 61 14.72 9.62 3.93
CA VAL A 61 13.49 9.07 3.30
C VAL A 61 13.87 8.14 2.14
N ASP A 62 14.82 8.54 1.30
CA ASP A 62 15.28 7.72 0.17
C ASP A 62 16.00 6.45 0.64
N ALA A 63 16.72 6.48 1.77
CA ALA A 63 17.33 5.30 2.38
C ALA A 63 16.28 4.32 2.91
N VAL A 64 15.22 4.82 3.56
CA VAL A 64 14.08 4.01 4.00
C VAL A 64 13.36 3.40 2.80
N ASN A 65 13.11 4.16 1.73
CA ASN A 65 12.46 3.65 0.53
C ASN A 65 13.28 2.56 -0.17
N ARG A 66 14.61 2.73 -0.30
CA ARG A 66 15.49 1.66 -0.80
C ARG A 66 15.36 0.40 0.05
N ARG A 67 15.26 0.55 1.38
CA ARG A 67 15.08 -0.61 2.25
C ARG A 67 13.73 -1.29 2.06
N VAL A 68 12.66 -0.54 1.82
CA VAL A 68 11.35 -1.10 1.46
C VAL A 68 11.45 -1.84 0.12
N ASP A 69 12.14 -1.27 -0.84
CA ASP A 69 12.38 -1.87 -2.16
C ASP A 69 13.18 -3.17 -2.06
N ASP A 70 14.25 -3.21 -1.25
CA ASP A 70 15.03 -4.43 -0.96
C ASP A 70 14.18 -5.55 -0.34
N LEU A 71 13.23 -5.18 0.53
CA LEU A 71 12.41 -6.16 1.27
C LEU A 71 11.19 -6.64 0.50
N LEU A 72 10.57 -5.77 -0.30
CA LEU A 72 9.26 -5.98 -0.93
C LEU A 72 9.25 -5.73 -2.43
N GLY A 73 10.23 -5.03 -2.99
CA GLY A 73 10.30 -4.60 -4.38
C GLY A 73 10.69 -5.70 -5.38
N PRO A 74 11.06 -5.29 -6.59
CA PRO A 74 11.09 -3.88 -7.02
C PRO A 74 9.67 -3.29 -7.18
N PHE A 75 9.58 -1.94 -7.04
CA PHE A 75 8.40 -1.18 -7.38
C PHE A 75 8.64 -0.40 -8.68
N ASP A 76 7.63 -0.32 -9.54
CA ASP A 76 7.73 0.31 -10.85
C ASP A 76 7.71 1.84 -10.78
N ASP A 77 7.12 2.43 -9.71
CA ASP A 77 7.10 3.87 -9.48
C ASP A 77 7.05 4.23 -8.00
N TRP A 78 7.68 5.37 -7.66
CA TRP A 78 7.66 5.97 -6.33
C TRP A 78 7.26 7.44 -6.40
N GLN A 79 6.14 7.79 -5.78
CA GLN A 79 5.69 9.17 -5.63
C GLN A 79 5.73 9.58 -4.16
N LEU A 80 6.40 10.69 -3.87
CA LEU A 80 6.58 11.19 -2.51
C LEU A 80 6.13 12.64 -2.41
N CYS A 81 5.30 12.93 -1.41
CA CYS A 81 4.97 14.30 -1.06
C CYS A 81 5.76 14.73 0.17
N PRO A 82 6.72 15.66 0.06
CA PRO A 82 7.50 16.16 1.19
C PRO A 82 6.79 17.25 1.99
N HIS A 83 5.63 17.71 1.54
CA HIS A 83 4.96 18.89 2.05
C HIS A 83 4.16 18.63 3.34
N GLY A 84 4.05 19.68 4.18
CA GLY A 84 3.20 19.68 5.36
C GLY A 84 1.71 19.90 5.03
N PRO A 85 0.80 19.72 6.02
CA PRO A 85 -0.64 19.90 5.81
C PRO A 85 -1.06 21.30 5.36
N GLY A 86 -0.28 22.34 5.70
CA GLY A 86 -0.58 23.75 5.38
C GLY A 86 0.03 24.27 4.09
N ASP A 87 0.82 23.47 3.35
CA ASP A 87 1.60 23.96 2.20
C ASP A 87 0.78 24.13 0.91
N GLY A 88 -0.49 23.68 0.88
CA GLY A 88 -1.40 23.87 -0.25
C GLY A 88 -0.95 23.19 -1.55
N CYS A 89 -0.11 22.15 -1.48
CA CYS A 89 0.40 21.46 -2.66
C CYS A 89 -0.66 20.50 -3.26
N ALA A 90 -0.54 20.23 -4.56
CA ALA A 90 -1.43 19.32 -5.26
C ALA A 90 -1.08 17.83 -5.05
N CYS A 91 0.09 17.51 -4.45
CA CYS A 91 0.57 16.13 -4.32
C CYS A 91 0.19 15.46 -2.99
N ARG A 92 0.02 16.23 -1.89
CA ARG A 92 -0.27 15.63 -0.58
C ARG A 92 -1.66 15.00 -0.55
N LYS A 93 -1.74 13.69 -0.28
CA LYS A 93 -3.02 13.00 -0.01
C LYS A 93 -3.78 13.73 1.11
N PRO A 94 -5.08 14.06 0.92
CA PRO A 94 -6.03 13.51 -0.05
C PRO A 94 -6.04 14.18 -1.44
N ALA A 95 -5.14 15.11 -1.76
CA ALA A 95 -5.03 15.62 -3.12
C ALA A 95 -4.54 14.52 -4.10
N PRO A 96 -4.98 14.53 -5.39
CA PRO A 96 -4.78 13.43 -6.32
C PRO A 96 -3.40 13.39 -6.98
N GLY A 97 -2.56 14.40 -6.80
CA GLY A 97 -1.39 14.65 -7.64
C GLY A 97 -0.41 13.48 -7.72
N MET A 98 -0.14 12.76 -6.62
CA MET A 98 0.73 11.59 -6.65
C MET A 98 0.10 10.41 -7.41
N VAL A 99 -1.21 10.20 -7.27
CA VAL A 99 -1.93 9.13 -7.98
C VAL A 99 -1.92 9.38 -9.48
N LEU A 100 -2.18 10.63 -9.90
CA LEU A 100 -2.16 11.04 -11.31
C LEU A 100 -0.75 10.91 -11.90
N ALA A 101 0.28 11.37 -11.18
CA ALA A 101 1.66 11.26 -11.63
C ALA A 101 2.12 9.79 -11.76
N ALA A 102 1.73 8.94 -10.81
CA ALA A 102 2.00 7.51 -10.90
C ALA A 102 1.28 6.85 -12.09
N ALA A 103 0.01 7.18 -12.33
CA ALA A 103 -0.75 6.69 -13.48
C ALA A 103 -0.08 7.05 -14.82
N GLU A 104 0.37 8.31 -14.95
CA GLU A 104 1.10 8.78 -16.13
C GLU A 104 2.41 7.99 -16.33
N ARG A 105 3.21 7.84 -15.27
CA ARG A 105 4.51 7.11 -15.37
C ARG A 105 4.34 5.63 -15.67
N LEU A 106 3.28 5.01 -15.15
CA LEU A 106 2.95 3.61 -15.43
C LEU A 106 2.21 3.41 -16.76
N GLY A 107 1.88 4.50 -17.48
CA GLY A 107 1.20 4.44 -18.78
C GLY A 107 -0.22 3.91 -18.71
N VAL A 108 -0.95 4.16 -17.61
CA VAL A 108 -2.33 3.69 -17.39
C VAL A 108 -3.28 4.85 -17.16
N ALA A 109 -4.56 4.68 -17.52
CA ALA A 109 -5.57 5.68 -17.21
C ALA A 109 -5.86 5.70 -15.69
N PRO A 110 -6.14 6.87 -15.07
CA PRO A 110 -6.46 6.94 -13.64
C PRO A 110 -7.61 6.01 -13.20
N GLY A 111 -8.61 5.81 -14.05
CA GLY A 111 -9.72 4.88 -13.78
C GLY A 111 -9.33 3.40 -13.70
N ASP A 112 -8.19 3.03 -14.28
CA ASP A 112 -7.62 1.67 -14.21
C ASP A 112 -6.69 1.48 -13.00
N VAL A 113 -6.41 2.56 -12.27
CA VAL A 113 -5.62 2.52 -11.04
C VAL A 113 -6.49 2.09 -9.85
N ALA A 114 -5.90 1.34 -8.94
CA ALA A 114 -6.43 1.15 -7.60
C ALA A 114 -5.38 1.55 -6.56
N VAL A 115 -5.81 2.27 -5.53
CA VAL A 115 -4.98 2.69 -4.39
C VAL A 115 -5.37 1.87 -3.17
N VAL A 116 -4.39 1.32 -2.48
CA VAL A 116 -4.57 0.64 -1.20
C VAL A 116 -3.83 1.44 -0.14
N GLY A 117 -4.52 1.81 0.92
CA GLY A 117 -3.96 2.58 2.02
C GLY A 117 -4.67 2.29 3.34
N ASP A 118 -4.19 2.86 4.43
CA ASP A 118 -4.70 2.60 5.79
C ASP A 118 -5.53 3.75 6.38
N ILE A 119 -5.53 4.93 5.77
CA ILE A 119 -6.27 6.11 6.25
C ILE A 119 -7.17 6.74 5.18
N GLY A 120 -8.12 7.55 5.60
CA GLY A 120 -9.04 8.26 4.72
C GLY A 120 -8.37 9.15 3.67
N ALA A 121 -7.16 9.64 3.93
CA ALA A 121 -6.40 10.44 2.97
C ALA A 121 -6.02 9.64 1.70
N ASP A 122 -5.78 8.33 1.82
CA ASP A 122 -5.49 7.45 0.68
C ASP A 122 -6.72 7.26 -0.19
N VAL A 123 -7.86 6.98 0.48
CA VAL A 123 -9.17 6.85 -0.17
C VAL A 123 -9.54 8.14 -0.89
N GLY A 124 -9.36 9.29 -0.22
CA GLY A 124 -9.65 10.60 -0.80
C GLY A 124 -8.79 10.92 -2.02
N ALA A 125 -7.49 10.59 -1.98
CA ALA A 125 -6.59 10.81 -3.12
C ALA A 125 -6.98 9.95 -4.34
N ALA A 126 -7.36 8.68 -4.11
CA ALA A 126 -7.87 7.81 -5.15
C ALA A 126 -9.15 8.35 -5.77
N GLN A 127 -10.15 8.69 -4.94
CA GLN A 127 -11.43 9.23 -5.41
C GLN A 127 -11.23 10.54 -6.20
N ALA A 128 -10.40 11.45 -5.71
CA ALA A 128 -10.10 12.71 -6.39
C ALA A 128 -9.38 12.51 -7.74
N ALA A 129 -8.64 11.41 -7.90
CA ALA A 129 -7.99 11.03 -9.15
C ALA A 129 -8.92 10.24 -10.10
N GLY A 130 -10.11 9.84 -9.68
CA GLY A 130 -10.99 8.94 -10.43
C GLY A 130 -10.53 7.47 -10.39
N ALA A 131 -9.69 7.10 -9.43
CA ALA A 131 -9.19 5.75 -9.20
C ALA A 131 -10.07 4.98 -8.20
N ARG A 132 -9.95 3.65 -8.22
CA ARG A 132 -10.55 2.79 -7.19
C ARG A 132 -9.74 2.87 -5.89
N SER A 133 -10.37 2.58 -4.75
CA SER A 133 -9.68 2.54 -3.46
C SER A 133 -10.11 1.36 -2.61
N VAL A 134 -9.18 0.85 -1.81
CA VAL A 134 -9.42 -0.12 -0.73
C VAL A 134 -8.72 0.38 0.53
N LEU A 135 -9.48 0.50 1.61
CA LEU A 135 -8.95 0.81 2.94
C LEU A 135 -8.59 -0.50 3.66
N VAL A 136 -7.36 -0.56 4.18
CA VAL A 136 -6.88 -1.63 5.07
C VAL A 136 -6.62 -1.00 6.44
N PRO A 137 -7.60 -1.00 7.35
CA PRO A 137 -7.49 -0.22 8.57
C PRO A 137 -6.43 -0.79 9.52
N THR A 138 -5.75 0.12 10.20
CA THR A 138 -4.80 -0.13 11.29
C THR A 138 -5.39 0.37 12.62
N PRO A 139 -4.76 0.13 13.77
CA PRO A 139 -5.24 0.67 15.05
C PRO A 139 -5.31 2.20 15.12
N VAL A 140 -4.65 2.93 14.19
CA VAL A 140 -4.70 4.40 14.13
C VAL A 140 -5.72 4.94 13.14
N THR A 141 -6.32 4.09 12.30
CA THR A 141 -7.39 4.47 11.37
C THR A 141 -8.64 4.88 12.14
N LEU A 142 -9.21 6.03 11.82
CA LEU A 142 -10.38 6.54 12.52
C LEU A 142 -11.65 5.75 12.12
N PRO A 143 -12.60 5.51 13.07
CA PRO A 143 -13.83 4.82 12.76
C PRO A 143 -14.66 5.47 11.64
N GLU A 144 -14.67 6.80 11.56
CA GLU A 144 -15.33 7.55 10.50
C GLU A 144 -14.68 7.35 9.12
N GLU A 145 -13.37 7.14 9.05
CA GLU A 145 -12.68 6.82 7.80
C GLU A 145 -13.06 5.41 7.31
N VAL A 146 -13.15 4.46 8.25
CA VAL A 146 -13.63 3.10 7.94
C VAL A 146 -15.07 3.12 7.44
N ALA A 147 -15.94 3.90 8.09
CA ALA A 147 -17.36 4.01 7.72
C ALA A 147 -17.56 4.70 6.35
N ALA A 148 -16.67 5.63 5.99
CA ALA A 148 -16.75 6.39 4.74
C ALA A 148 -16.07 5.68 3.55
N ALA A 149 -15.22 4.69 3.80
CA ALA A 149 -14.49 4.01 2.73
C ALA A 149 -15.41 3.13 1.88
N PRO A 150 -15.32 3.19 0.54
CA PRO A 150 -16.17 2.39 -0.35
C PRO A 150 -15.91 0.89 -0.25
N VAL A 151 -14.67 0.52 0.04
CA VAL A 151 -14.25 -0.88 0.24
C VAL A 151 -13.26 -0.93 1.39
N VAL A 152 -13.53 -1.83 2.34
CA VAL A 152 -12.64 -2.11 3.49
C VAL A 152 -12.24 -3.58 3.46
N ARG A 153 -10.97 -3.87 3.67
CA ARG A 153 -10.45 -5.24 3.79
C ARG A 153 -9.55 -5.36 5.01
N PRO A 154 -9.47 -6.55 5.63
CA PRO A 154 -8.75 -6.72 6.89
C PRO A 154 -7.23 -6.65 6.75
N ASP A 155 -6.70 -6.92 5.56
CA ASP A 155 -5.26 -6.91 5.29
C ASP A 155 -4.96 -6.72 3.79
N LEU A 156 -3.68 -6.55 3.46
CA LEU A 156 -3.23 -6.34 2.08
C LEU A 156 -3.54 -7.49 1.14
N LEU A 157 -3.42 -8.74 1.61
CA LEU A 157 -3.69 -9.89 0.76
C LEU A 157 -5.17 -9.97 0.37
N ALA A 158 -6.05 -9.72 1.34
CA ALA A 158 -7.49 -9.63 1.09
C ALA A 158 -7.84 -8.44 0.16
N ALA A 159 -7.17 -7.30 0.32
CA ALA A 159 -7.35 -6.14 -0.56
C ALA A 159 -6.95 -6.45 -2.01
N VAL A 160 -5.80 -7.08 -2.21
CA VAL A 160 -5.32 -7.47 -3.54
C VAL A 160 -6.21 -8.54 -4.17
N ARG A 161 -6.61 -9.56 -3.43
CA ARG A 161 -7.55 -10.60 -3.91
C ARG A 161 -8.89 -9.98 -4.35
N HIS A 162 -9.41 -9.04 -3.57
CA HIS A 162 -10.61 -8.31 -3.94
C HIS A 162 -10.46 -7.58 -5.28
N LEU A 163 -9.38 -6.82 -5.43
CA LEU A 163 -9.13 -6.03 -6.64
C LEU A 163 -8.87 -6.89 -7.88
N LEU A 164 -8.34 -8.10 -7.71
CA LEU A 164 -8.14 -9.09 -8.75
C LEU A 164 -9.39 -9.94 -9.06
N GLY A 165 -10.46 -9.82 -8.26
CA GLY A 165 -11.66 -10.66 -8.40
C GLY A 165 -11.44 -12.12 -7.99
N THR A 166 -10.44 -12.41 -7.15
CA THR A 166 -10.05 -13.77 -6.74
C THR A 166 -10.46 -14.09 -5.30
N GLU A 167 -11.36 -13.33 -4.70
CA GLU A 167 -11.80 -13.53 -3.30
C GLU A 167 -12.46 -14.90 -3.04
N GLN A 168 -12.94 -15.60 -4.07
CA GLN A 168 -13.70 -16.85 -3.94
C GLN A 168 -12.89 -18.14 -4.23
N LEU A 169 -11.58 -18.05 -4.38
CA LEU A 169 -10.80 -19.29 -4.46
C LEU A 169 -10.69 -19.87 -3.04
N PRO A 170 -11.32 -21.04 -2.76
CA PRO A 170 -11.17 -21.70 -1.47
C PRO A 170 -9.70 -22.00 -1.26
N GLU A 171 -9.23 -21.78 -0.03
CA GLU A 171 -7.95 -22.34 0.38
C GLU A 171 -7.96 -23.83 0.01
N MET A 172 -7.07 -24.25 -0.86
CA MET A 172 -6.87 -25.66 -1.11
C MET A 172 -6.41 -26.26 0.22
N SER A 173 -7.36 -26.90 0.93
CA SER A 173 -7.06 -27.71 2.10
C SER A 173 -5.96 -28.69 1.71
N GLU A 174 -4.84 -28.66 2.45
CA GLU A 174 -3.79 -29.67 2.31
C GLU A 174 -4.43 -31.05 2.32
N PRO A 175 -4.02 -31.95 1.40
CA PRO A 175 -4.53 -33.30 1.43
C PRO A 175 -4.16 -33.93 2.78
N ALA A 176 -5.17 -34.41 3.51
CA ALA A 176 -4.98 -35.11 4.75
C ALA A 176 -3.96 -36.24 4.51
N VAL A 177 -2.82 -36.15 5.18
CA VAL A 177 -1.83 -37.24 5.21
C VAL A 177 -2.50 -38.45 5.86
N SER A 178 -2.92 -39.40 5.07
CA SER A 178 -3.44 -40.70 5.56
C SER A 178 -2.32 -41.43 6.30
N SER A 179 -2.52 -41.59 7.61
CA SER A 179 -1.65 -42.45 8.42
C SER A 179 -1.60 -43.88 7.81
N PRO A 180 -0.44 -44.54 7.76
CA PRO A 180 -0.34 -45.93 7.27
C PRO A 180 -1.07 -46.86 8.26
N PRO A 181 -1.68 -47.95 7.76
CA PRO A 181 -2.33 -48.94 8.61
C PRO A 181 -1.29 -49.64 9.48
N GLU A 182 -1.59 -49.78 10.79
CA GLU A 182 -0.87 -50.67 11.70
C GLU A 182 -0.96 -52.10 11.18
N ALA A 183 0.19 -52.73 11.04
CA ALA A 183 0.30 -54.16 10.68
C ALA A 183 0.00 -55.05 11.91
N PRO A 184 -0.52 -56.26 11.72
CA PRO A 184 -0.95 -57.19 12.77
C PRO A 184 0.21 -57.83 13.56
#